data_66c1b471ed76ec9eb043ff180858bebc
#
_entry.id   66c1b471ed76ec9eb043ff180858bebc
#
_cell.length_a   1.000
_cell.length_b   1.000
_cell.length_c   1.000
_cell.angle_alpha   90.00
_cell.angle_beta   90.00
_cell.angle_gamma   90.00
#
_symmetry.space_group_name_H-M   'P 1'
#
loop_
_entity.id
_entity.type
_entity.pdbx_description
1 polymer ?
#
loop_
_entity_poly.entity_id
_entity_poly.type
_entity_poly.pdbx_seq_one_letter_code
_entity_poly.pdbx_strand_id
1 'polypeptide(L)'
;MNDRLRALWDFGDLDASETRLRGQLESETSDAGRAEVLTQLARVEGLRDRFEAGERLVVEAEQLAGASEVARARIDLERGRLRRSSGDPQAAFPLFESAFTTALPAGQTFIAADAAHMAALAAGNREGFLRWTNRGIDLAEEDGDAFYWLGPLLNNLGWELYEAAAYEAALNAFERALVARERNPENPEPIALARFAVGKALRALGRPEEAIPLLEQAVAWTSAAGQPDGWYHEELAEEYAAAGRAEDARAQALLALPLLVETDPAFADDVTRADRLRALAAASP
;
A
#
# COMPACT_ATOMS: atom_id res chain seq x y z
N MET A 1 13.64 2.73 -16.86
CA MET A 1 13.03 4.11 -16.92
C MET A 1 11.77 4.07 -16.08
N ASN A 2 11.78 4.75 -14.95
CA ASN A 2 10.58 4.85 -14.11
C ASN A 2 9.39 5.36 -14.93
N ASP A 3 8.18 4.96 -14.54
CA ASP A 3 6.95 5.43 -15.20
C ASP A 3 6.95 6.96 -15.37
N ARG A 4 6.86 7.43 -16.64
CA ARG A 4 6.96 8.85 -17.01
C ARG A 4 5.92 9.75 -16.32
N LEU A 5 4.78 9.18 -15.92
CA LEU A 5 3.70 9.92 -15.27
C LEU A 5 3.79 9.87 -13.74
N ARG A 6 4.69 9.05 -13.18
CA ARG A 6 4.82 8.89 -11.72
C ARG A 6 5.16 10.20 -10.99
N ALA A 7 6.01 11.03 -11.58
CA ALA A 7 6.41 12.31 -11.00
C ALA A 7 5.26 13.33 -10.88
N LEU A 8 4.14 13.10 -11.57
CA LEU A 8 2.96 13.98 -11.50
C LEU A 8 2.08 13.69 -10.29
N TRP A 9 2.30 12.55 -9.59
CA TRP A 9 1.51 12.11 -8.47
C TRP A 9 2.01 12.65 -7.14
N ASP A 10 1.04 13.12 -6.37
CA ASP A 10 1.10 13.33 -4.93
C ASP A 10 -0.15 12.67 -4.34
N PHE A 11 0.01 11.52 -3.69
CA PHE A 11 -1.12 10.78 -3.15
C PHE A 11 -1.72 11.42 -1.89
N GLY A 12 -1.00 12.34 -1.26
CA GLY A 12 -1.50 13.17 -0.16
C GLY A 12 -2.32 14.38 -0.63
N ASP A 13 -2.17 14.77 -1.94
CA ASP A 13 -2.90 15.89 -2.53
C ASP A 13 -3.37 15.53 -3.95
N LEU A 14 -4.59 14.98 -4.02
CA LEU A 14 -5.20 14.59 -5.30
C LEU A 14 -5.52 15.79 -6.20
N ASP A 15 -5.79 16.97 -5.64
CA ASP A 15 -6.11 18.17 -6.44
C ASP A 15 -4.84 18.70 -7.11
N ALA A 16 -3.72 18.67 -6.40
CA ALA A 16 -2.42 19.00 -6.99
C ALA A 16 -2.01 17.99 -8.07
N SER A 17 -2.25 16.68 -7.84
CA SER A 17 -2.02 15.62 -8.83
C SER A 17 -2.87 15.84 -10.08
N GLU A 18 -4.16 16.08 -9.92
CA GLU A 18 -5.08 16.37 -11.03
C GLU A 18 -4.62 17.58 -11.84
N THR A 19 -4.24 18.67 -11.16
CA THR A 19 -3.75 19.90 -11.82
C THR A 19 -2.54 19.61 -12.70
N ARG A 20 -1.55 18.86 -12.18
CA ARG A 20 -0.35 18.47 -12.94
C ARG A 20 -0.68 17.57 -14.12
N LEU A 21 -1.59 16.58 -13.92
CA LEU A 21 -2.03 15.68 -14.98
C LEU A 21 -2.80 16.41 -16.08
N ARG A 22 -3.66 17.38 -15.75
CA ARG A 22 -4.37 18.21 -16.75
C ARG A 22 -3.38 19.06 -17.56
N GLY A 23 -2.41 19.69 -16.90
CA GLY A 23 -1.35 20.42 -17.60
C GLY A 23 -0.51 19.51 -18.52
N GLN A 24 -0.24 18.26 -18.10
CA GLN A 24 0.42 17.28 -18.96
C GLN A 24 -0.46 16.91 -20.16
N LEU A 25 -1.78 16.73 -19.96
CA LEU A 25 -2.73 16.40 -21.03
C LEU A 25 -2.75 17.50 -22.12
N GLU A 26 -2.71 18.77 -21.71
CA GLU A 26 -2.65 19.90 -22.64
C GLU A 26 -1.34 19.95 -23.45
N SER A 27 -0.24 19.49 -22.86
CA SER A 27 1.08 19.46 -23.49
C SER A 27 1.35 18.23 -24.37
N GLU A 28 0.52 17.17 -24.24
CA GLU A 28 0.69 15.95 -25.02
C GLU A 28 0.38 16.18 -26.51
N THR A 29 1.32 15.78 -27.35
CA THR A 29 1.23 15.97 -28.81
C THR A 29 0.72 14.75 -29.57
N SER A 30 0.70 13.57 -28.93
CA SER A 30 0.22 12.32 -29.52
C SER A 30 -1.06 11.83 -28.86
N ASP A 31 -1.93 11.20 -29.64
CA ASP A 31 -3.16 10.58 -29.12
C ASP A 31 -2.84 9.50 -28.09
N ALA A 32 -1.81 8.67 -28.33
CA ALA A 32 -1.38 7.66 -27.37
C ALA A 32 -0.89 8.27 -26.04
N GLY A 33 -0.13 9.37 -26.09
CA GLY A 33 0.31 10.09 -24.89
C GLY A 33 -0.87 10.69 -24.12
N ARG A 34 -1.84 11.27 -24.83
CA ARG A 34 -3.09 11.76 -24.24
C ARG A 34 -3.88 10.62 -23.56
N ALA A 35 -3.98 9.46 -24.24
CA ALA A 35 -4.62 8.28 -23.69
C ALA A 35 -3.99 7.85 -22.36
N GLU A 36 -2.66 7.81 -22.28
CA GLU A 36 -1.96 7.47 -21.04
C GLU A 36 -2.29 8.45 -19.90
N VAL A 37 -2.32 9.77 -20.17
CA VAL A 37 -2.65 10.77 -19.14
C VAL A 37 -4.10 10.66 -18.71
N LEU A 38 -5.03 10.42 -19.63
CA LEU A 38 -6.45 10.22 -19.30
C LEU A 38 -6.66 9.04 -18.36
N THR A 39 -5.89 7.95 -18.48
CA THR A 39 -5.95 6.84 -17.53
C THR A 39 -5.56 7.27 -16.12
N GLN A 40 -4.59 8.17 -15.98
CA GLN A 40 -4.19 8.68 -14.67
C GLN A 40 -5.22 9.65 -14.07
N LEU A 41 -5.89 10.45 -14.91
CA LEU A 41 -7.05 11.23 -14.47
C LEU A 41 -8.21 10.32 -14.04
N ALA A 42 -8.43 9.20 -14.74
CA ALA A 42 -9.40 8.18 -14.32
C ALA A 42 -9.06 7.59 -12.96
N ARG A 43 -7.77 7.37 -12.66
CA ARG A 43 -7.31 6.95 -11.33
C ARG A 43 -7.61 8.00 -10.25
N VAL A 44 -7.42 9.30 -10.54
CA VAL A 44 -7.81 10.39 -9.61
C VAL A 44 -9.30 10.30 -9.29
N GLU A 45 -10.15 10.13 -10.30
CA GLU A 45 -11.60 9.99 -10.10
C GLU A 45 -11.94 8.73 -9.28
N GLY A 46 -11.26 7.61 -9.56
CA GLY A 46 -11.41 6.36 -8.79
C GLY A 46 -11.03 6.50 -7.31
N LEU A 47 -9.97 7.26 -7.00
CA LEU A 47 -9.54 7.55 -5.62
C LEU A 47 -10.51 8.50 -4.88
N ARG A 48 -11.39 9.19 -5.62
CA ARG A 48 -12.49 10.01 -5.09
C ARG A 48 -13.83 9.28 -5.09
N ASP A 49 -13.83 7.96 -5.31
CA ASP A 49 -15.04 7.14 -5.45
C ASP A 49 -16.00 7.56 -6.58
N ARG A 50 -15.50 8.32 -7.56
CA ARG A 50 -16.25 8.78 -8.72
C ARG A 50 -16.11 7.82 -9.91
N PHE A 51 -16.47 6.55 -9.70
CA PHE A 51 -16.20 5.45 -10.64
C PHE A 51 -16.76 5.68 -12.05
N GLU A 52 -17.96 6.24 -12.19
CA GLU A 52 -18.54 6.56 -13.49
C GLU A 52 -17.77 7.66 -14.25
N ALA A 53 -17.24 8.65 -13.52
CA ALA A 53 -16.40 9.68 -14.11
C ALA A 53 -15.05 9.09 -14.58
N GLY A 54 -14.46 8.23 -13.78
CA GLY A 54 -13.26 7.47 -14.13
C GLY A 54 -13.48 6.62 -15.38
N GLU A 55 -14.59 5.88 -15.48
CA GLU A 55 -14.91 5.05 -16.65
C GLU A 55 -15.06 5.88 -17.94
N ARG A 56 -15.68 7.07 -17.88
CA ARG A 56 -15.75 7.98 -19.06
C ARG A 56 -14.37 8.37 -19.56
N LEU A 57 -13.42 8.66 -18.67
CA LEU A 57 -12.03 8.99 -19.03
C LEU A 57 -11.30 7.78 -19.63
N VAL A 58 -11.56 6.58 -19.12
CA VAL A 58 -11.01 5.34 -19.67
C VAL A 58 -11.55 5.08 -21.08
N VAL A 59 -12.85 5.29 -21.31
CA VAL A 59 -13.46 5.18 -22.65
C VAL A 59 -12.88 6.20 -23.63
N GLU A 60 -12.64 7.44 -23.18
CA GLU A 60 -11.95 8.44 -24.02
C GLU A 60 -10.51 8.02 -24.33
N ALA A 61 -9.78 7.49 -23.34
CA ALA A 61 -8.43 6.95 -23.54
C ALA A 61 -8.40 5.80 -24.58
N GLU A 62 -9.39 4.90 -24.57
CA GLU A 62 -9.51 3.82 -25.57
C GLU A 62 -9.61 4.35 -27.00
N GLN A 63 -10.36 5.42 -27.20
CA GLN A 63 -10.52 6.03 -28.54
C GLN A 63 -9.21 6.60 -29.09
N LEU A 64 -8.31 7.02 -28.19
CA LEU A 64 -7.03 7.64 -28.52
C LEU A 64 -5.85 6.65 -28.54
N ALA A 65 -5.97 5.51 -27.86
CA ALA A 65 -4.85 4.56 -27.65
C ALA A 65 -4.26 4.01 -28.96
N GLY A 66 -5.07 3.84 -30.00
CA GLY A 66 -4.62 3.29 -31.28
C GLY A 66 -3.91 1.93 -31.13
N ALA A 67 -2.69 1.83 -31.65
CA ALA A 67 -1.85 0.64 -31.56
C ALA A 67 -0.89 0.65 -30.35
N SER A 68 -0.94 1.66 -29.48
CA SER A 68 -0.04 1.77 -28.33
C SER A 68 -0.31 0.70 -27.28
N GLU A 69 0.63 -0.23 -27.11
CA GLU A 69 0.56 -1.27 -26.07
C GLU A 69 0.63 -0.64 -24.67
N VAL A 70 1.41 0.42 -24.49
CA VAL A 70 1.54 1.14 -23.22
C VAL A 70 0.20 1.75 -22.80
N ALA A 71 -0.47 2.46 -23.73
CA ALA A 71 -1.78 3.04 -23.45
C ALA A 71 -2.83 1.95 -23.13
N ARG A 72 -2.84 0.85 -23.88
CA ARG A 72 -3.74 -0.29 -23.61
C ARG A 72 -3.51 -0.93 -22.26
N ALA A 73 -2.24 -1.18 -21.90
CA ALA A 73 -1.92 -1.72 -20.59
C ALA A 73 -2.39 -0.81 -19.44
N ARG A 74 -2.24 0.51 -19.57
CA ARG A 74 -2.74 1.47 -18.60
C ARG A 74 -4.27 1.50 -18.54
N ILE A 75 -4.94 1.44 -19.68
CA ILE A 75 -6.42 1.38 -19.79
C ILE A 75 -6.93 0.18 -18.99
N ASP A 76 -6.39 -1.01 -19.25
CA ASP A 76 -6.80 -2.22 -18.56
C ASP A 76 -6.51 -2.13 -17.06
N LEU A 77 -5.33 -1.61 -16.68
CA LEU A 77 -4.94 -1.46 -15.29
C LEU A 77 -5.88 -0.51 -14.53
N GLU A 78 -6.18 0.67 -15.07
CA GLU A 78 -7.01 1.65 -14.36
C GLU A 78 -8.50 1.27 -14.41
N ARG A 79 -8.99 0.68 -15.50
CA ARG A 79 -10.34 0.09 -15.52
C ARG A 79 -10.48 -1.04 -14.49
N GLY A 80 -9.46 -1.89 -14.36
CA GLY A 80 -9.41 -2.91 -13.31
C GLY A 80 -9.50 -2.31 -11.92
N ARG A 81 -8.80 -1.21 -11.64
CA ARG A 81 -8.90 -0.50 -10.37
C ARG A 81 -10.31 0.05 -10.11
N LEU A 82 -10.91 0.69 -11.10
CA LEU A 82 -12.30 1.19 -10.97
C LEU A 82 -13.26 0.04 -10.64
N ARG A 83 -13.17 -1.10 -11.34
CA ARG A 83 -14.00 -2.28 -11.07
C ARG A 83 -13.78 -2.83 -9.66
N ARG A 84 -12.52 -3.01 -9.26
CA ARG A 84 -12.21 -3.51 -7.92
C ARG A 84 -12.73 -2.58 -6.82
N SER A 85 -12.47 -1.27 -6.94
CA SER A 85 -12.88 -0.28 -5.93
C SER A 85 -14.40 -0.07 -5.88
N SER A 86 -15.11 -0.28 -7.00
CA SER A 86 -16.58 -0.27 -7.02
C SER A 86 -17.21 -1.58 -6.52
N GLY A 87 -16.42 -2.54 -6.02
CA GLY A 87 -16.91 -3.77 -5.40
C GLY A 87 -17.00 -4.99 -6.32
N ASP A 88 -16.41 -4.93 -7.51
CA ASP A 88 -16.37 -6.06 -8.46
C ASP A 88 -14.94 -6.55 -8.75
N PRO A 89 -14.28 -7.22 -7.79
CA PRO A 89 -12.93 -7.75 -7.97
C PRO A 89 -12.88 -8.87 -9.02
N GLN A 90 -13.99 -9.58 -9.26
CA GLN A 90 -14.04 -10.66 -10.26
C GLN A 90 -13.96 -10.10 -11.68
N ALA A 91 -14.62 -8.99 -11.98
CA ALA A 91 -14.48 -8.30 -13.26
C ALA A 91 -13.13 -7.58 -13.39
N ALA A 92 -12.51 -7.19 -12.29
CA ALA A 92 -11.20 -6.52 -12.28
C ALA A 92 -10.05 -7.46 -12.62
N PHE A 93 -10.09 -8.70 -12.13
CA PHE A 93 -8.97 -9.64 -12.23
C PHE A 93 -8.47 -9.86 -13.67
N PRO A 94 -9.32 -10.20 -14.67
CA PRO A 94 -8.85 -10.38 -16.05
C PRO A 94 -8.27 -9.11 -16.67
N LEU A 95 -8.69 -7.93 -16.23
CA LEU A 95 -8.11 -6.66 -16.69
C LEU A 95 -6.68 -6.48 -16.18
N PHE A 96 -6.40 -6.86 -14.94
CA PHE A 96 -5.03 -6.84 -14.42
C PHE A 96 -4.12 -7.87 -15.10
N GLU A 97 -4.64 -9.06 -15.42
CA GLU A 97 -3.91 -10.06 -16.23
C GLU A 97 -3.59 -9.52 -17.62
N SER A 98 -4.55 -8.88 -18.28
CA SER A 98 -4.37 -8.24 -19.59
C SER A 98 -3.32 -7.12 -19.52
N ALA A 99 -3.42 -6.24 -18.52
CA ALA A 99 -2.44 -5.18 -18.31
C ALA A 99 -1.02 -5.73 -18.15
N PHE A 100 -0.84 -6.78 -17.35
CA PHE A 100 0.47 -7.43 -17.15
C PHE A 100 1.00 -8.02 -18.46
N THR A 101 0.18 -8.81 -19.16
CA THR A 101 0.60 -9.52 -20.38
C THR A 101 0.85 -8.58 -21.55
N THR A 102 0.28 -7.38 -21.53
CA THR A 102 0.52 -6.32 -22.51
C THR A 102 1.74 -5.47 -22.16
N ALA A 103 1.89 -5.09 -20.88
CA ALA A 103 2.97 -4.21 -20.43
C ALA A 103 4.35 -4.88 -20.48
N LEU A 104 4.44 -6.15 -20.06
CA LEU A 104 5.73 -6.83 -19.91
C LEU A 104 6.49 -6.99 -21.23
N PRO A 105 5.89 -7.48 -22.33
CA PRO A 105 6.57 -7.55 -23.64
C PRO A 105 6.89 -6.16 -24.23
N ALA A 106 6.11 -5.13 -23.85
CA ALA A 106 6.35 -3.74 -24.25
C ALA A 106 7.48 -3.06 -23.45
N GLY A 107 8.17 -3.79 -22.55
CA GLY A 107 9.25 -3.27 -21.74
C GLY A 107 8.78 -2.30 -20.65
N GLN A 108 7.49 -2.31 -20.29
CA GLN A 108 6.89 -1.46 -19.27
C GLN A 108 6.83 -2.20 -17.93
N THR A 109 7.98 -2.52 -17.38
CA THR A 109 8.14 -3.34 -16.18
C THR A 109 7.51 -2.73 -14.94
N PHE A 110 7.51 -1.38 -14.82
CA PHE A 110 6.80 -0.68 -13.75
C PHE A 110 5.29 -0.95 -13.80
N ILE A 111 4.66 -0.83 -14.98
CA ILE A 111 3.22 -1.08 -15.18
C ILE A 111 2.91 -2.56 -14.98
N ALA A 112 3.79 -3.45 -15.46
CA ALA A 112 3.61 -4.88 -15.27
C ALA A 112 3.66 -5.29 -13.80
N ALA A 113 4.60 -4.77 -13.01
CA ALA A 113 4.68 -5.04 -11.58
C ALA A 113 3.47 -4.48 -10.81
N ASP A 114 2.98 -3.30 -11.20
CA ASP A 114 1.74 -2.73 -10.69
C ASP A 114 0.52 -3.63 -11.01
N ALA A 115 0.43 -4.09 -12.24
CA ALA A 115 -0.64 -5.00 -12.66
C ALA A 115 -0.58 -6.35 -11.91
N ALA A 116 0.61 -6.89 -11.67
CA ALA A 116 0.79 -8.09 -10.86
C ALA A 116 0.35 -7.88 -9.41
N HIS A 117 0.70 -6.73 -8.81
CA HIS A 117 0.24 -6.35 -7.48
C HIS A 117 -1.29 -6.27 -7.41
N MET A 118 -1.92 -5.61 -8.38
CA MET A 118 -3.38 -5.49 -8.44
C MET A 118 -4.07 -6.82 -8.73
N ALA A 119 -3.48 -7.68 -9.58
CA ALA A 119 -3.98 -9.03 -9.83
C ALA A 119 -3.94 -9.91 -8.57
N ALA A 120 -2.87 -9.80 -7.77
CA ALA A 120 -2.79 -10.48 -6.48
C ALA A 120 -3.95 -10.06 -5.56
N LEU A 121 -4.20 -8.76 -5.43
CA LEU A 121 -5.27 -8.22 -4.59
C LEU A 121 -6.69 -8.55 -5.09
N ALA A 122 -6.85 -8.85 -6.37
CA ALA A 122 -8.13 -9.24 -6.98
C ALA A 122 -8.30 -10.76 -7.12
N ALA A 123 -7.26 -11.53 -6.83
CA ALA A 123 -7.30 -12.99 -6.90
C ALA A 123 -8.24 -13.54 -5.81
N GLY A 124 -9.31 -14.20 -6.20
CA GLY A 124 -10.36 -14.69 -5.29
C GLY A 124 -9.93 -15.85 -4.38
N ASN A 125 -8.63 -16.22 -4.35
CA ASN A 125 -8.08 -17.28 -3.51
C ASN A 125 -6.59 -17.09 -3.23
N ARG A 126 -6.11 -17.79 -2.18
CA ARG A 126 -4.71 -17.71 -1.72
C ARG A 126 -3.69 -18.13 -2.77
N GLU A 127 -3.98 -19.16 -3.54
CA GLU A 127 -3.07 -19.64 -4.58
C GLU A 127 -2.84 -18.57 -5.66
N GLY A 128 -3.91 -17.95 -6.13
CA GLY A 128 -3.86 -16.83 -7.09
C GLY A 128 -3.11 -15.64 -6.52
N PHE A 129 -3.41 -15.26 -5.26
CA PHE A 129 -2.69 -14.20 -4.56
C PHE A 129 -1.18 -14.46 -4.54
N LEU A 130 -0.75 -15.63 -4.04
CA LEU A 130 0.68 -15.96 -3.95
C LEU A 130 1.35 -16.03 -5.32
N ARG A 131 0.68 -16.60 -6.32
CA ARG A 131 1.21 -16.69 -7.68
C ARG A 131 1.51 -15.31 -8.27
N TRP A 132 0.57 -14.37 -8.15
CA TRP A 132 0.74 -13.03 -8.69
C TRP A 132 1.69 -12.16 -7.87
N THR A 133 1.66 -12.31 -6.55
CA THR A 133 2.62 -11.64 -5.66
C THR A 133 4.06 -12.06 -5.96
N ASN A 134 4.33 -13.36 -6.08
CA ASN A 134 5.68 -13.85 -6.41
C ASN A 134 6.12 -13.36 -7.80
N ARG A 135 5.23 -13.40 -8.79
CA ARG A 135 5.53 -12.91 -10.13
C ARG A 135 5.91 -11.42 -10.16
N GLY A 136 5.22 -10.62 -9.34
CA GLY A 136 5.56 -9.21 -9.17
C GLY A 136 6.88 -8.99 -8.41
N ILE A 137 7.17 -9.80 -7.40
CA ILE A 137 8.43 -9.77 -6.65
C ILE A 137 9.59 -10.12 -7.57
N ASP A 138 9.51 -11.23 -8.30
CA ASP A 138 10.56 -11.66 -9.24
C ASP A 138 10.88 -10.54 -10.23
N LEU A 139 9.85 -9.94 -10.83
CA LEU A 139 10.03 -8.82 -11.76
C LEU A 139 10.67 -7.60 -11.09
N ALA A 140 10.26 -7.25 -9.87
CA ALA A 140 10.78 -6.10 -9.15
C ALA A 140 12.23 -6.31 -8.64
N GLU A 141 12.67 -7.55 -8.45
CA GLU A 141 14.06 -7.88 -8.12
C GLU A 141 14.97 -7.89 -9.35
N GLU A 142 14.44 -8.28 -10.51
CA GLU A 142 15.20 -8.39 -11.76
C GLU A 142 15.34 -7.04 -12.48
N ASP A 143 14.36 -6.14 -12.35
CA ASP A 143 14.30 -4.89 -13.10
C ASP A 143 14.19 -3.66 -12.16
N GLY A 144 15.21 -2.80 -12.22
CA GLY A 144 15.28 -1.59 -11.41
C GLY A 144 14.13 -0.60 -11.63
N ASP A 145 13.49 -0.61 -12.80
CA ASP A 145 12.32 0.24 -13.07
C ASP A 145 11.09 -0.24 -12.28
N ALA A 146 10.98 -1.55 -12.04
CA ALA A 146 9.90 -2.15 -11.25
C ALA A 146 10.17 -2.14 -9.74
N PHE A 147 11.39 -1.83 -9.31
CA PHE A 147 11.86 -1.95 -7.92
C PHE A 147 10.93 -1.28 -6.89
N TYR A 148 10.28 -0.17 -7.23
CA TYR A 148 9.30 0.48 -6.34
C TYR A 148 8.26 -0.50 -5.80
N TRP A 149 7.81 -1.45 -6.62
CA TRP A 149 6.76 -2.40 -6.28
C TRP A 149 7.19 -3.50 -5.32
N LEU A 150 8.51 -3.67 -5.12
CA LEU A 150 9.02 -4.68 -4.19
C LEU A 150 8.50 -4.44 -2.76
N GLY A 151 8.52 -3.20 -2.29
CA GLY A 151 8.00 -2.85 -0.97
C GLY A 151 6.52 -3.21 -0.76
N PRO A 152 5.59 -2.73 -1.61
CA PRO A 152 4.17 -3.09 -1.52
C PRO A 152 3.89 -4.60 -1.63
N LEU A 153 4.55 -5.29 -2.57
CA LEU A 153 4.35 -6.73 -2.79
C LEU A 153 4.81 -7.57 -1.58
N LEU A 154 6.01 -7.28 -1.07
CA LEU A 154 6.54 -7.94 0.12
C LEU A 154 5.72 -7.65 1.38
N ASN A 155 5.21 -6.41 1.52
CA ASN A 155 4.32 -6.07 2.62
C ASN A 155 3.03 -6.91 2.58
N ASN A 156 2.41 -7.05 1.41
CA ASN A 156 1.20 -7.85 1.26
C ASN A 156 1.47 -9.34 1.50
N LEU A 157 2.61 -9.85 1.02
CA LEU A 157 3.05 -11.21 1.31
C LEU A 157 3.25 -11.44 2.81
N GLY A 158 3.87 -10.46 3.48
CA GLY A 158 4.09 -10.51 4.92
C GLY A 158 2.79 -10.62 5.71
N TRP A 159 1.77 -9.85 5.35
CA TRP A 159 0.46 -9.94 6.00
C TRP A 159 -0.25 -11.28 5.73
N GLU A 160 -0.20 -11.80 4.52
CA GLU A 160 -0.75 -13.12 4.19
C GLU A 160 -0.08 -14.24 5.02
N LEU A 161 1.24 -14.15 5.18
CA LEU A 161 2.01 -15.09 6.00
C LEU A 161 1.72 -14.92 7.50
N TYR A 162 1.56 -13.68 7.95
CA TYR A 162 1.23 -13.35 9.34
C TYR A 162 -0.15 -13.93 9.73
N GLU A 163 -1.15 -13.76 8.88
CA GLU A 163 -2.48 -14.32 9.10
C GLU A 163 -2.51 -15.86 9.07
N ALA A 164 -1.60 -16.45 8.32
CA ALA A 164 -1.37 -17.89 8.32
C ALA A 164 -0.54 -18.39 9.54
N ALA A 165 -0.23 -17.52 10.51
CA ALA A 165 0.64 -17.78 11.66
C ALA A 165 2.06 -18.23 11.29
N ALA A 166 2.52 -17.96 10.07
CA ALA A 166 3.87 -18.24 9.61
C ALA A 166 4.80 -17.01 9.94
N TYR A 167 4.92 -16.69 11.23
CA TYR A 167 5.48 -15.41 11.70
C TYR A 167 6.93 -15.18 11.31
N GLU A 168 7.79 -16.20 11.30
CA GLU A 168 9.17 -16.07 10.83
C GLU A 168 9.25 -15.73 9.33
N ALA A 169 8.40 -16.34 8.53
CA ALA A 169 8.33 -16.03 7.10
C ALA A 169 7.72 -14.63 6.87
N ALA A 170 6.73 -14.24 7.67
CA ALA A 170 6.15 -12.88 7.66
C ALA A 170 7.21 -11.84 8.02
N LEU A 171 7.99 -12.08 9.10
CA LEU A 171 9.09 -11.20 9.50
C LEU A 171 10.08 -11.00 8.36
N ASN A 172 10.54 -12.07 7.72
CA ASN A 172 11.46 -11.97 6.58
C ASN A 172 10.88 -11.13 5.44
N ALA A 173 9.60 -11.31 5.10
CA ALA A 173 8.95 -10.53 4.05
C ALA A 173 8.86 -9.03 4.45
N PHE A 174 8.49 -8.72 5.68
CA PHE A 174 8.41 -7.35 6.18
C PHE A 174 9.77 -6.66 6.26
N GLU A 175 10.82 -7.35 6.71
CA GLU A 175 12.18 -6.82 6.75
C GLU A 175 12.69 -6.48 5.33
N ARG A 176 12.45 -7.36 4.35
CA ARG A 176 12.77 -7.08 2.94
C ARG A 176 11.97 -5.90 2.40
N ALA A 177 10.68 -5.78 2.78
CA ALA A 177 9.87 -4.63 2.42
C ALA A 177 10.42 -3.33 3.02
N LEU A 178 10.86 -3.35 4.28
CA LEU A 178 11.49 -2.21 4.95
C LEU A 178 12.76 -1.78 4.23
N VAL A 179 13.67 -2.72 3.94
CA VAL A 179 14.92 -2.45 3.19
C VAL A 179 14.61 -1.85 1.81
N ALA A 180 13.58 -2.35 1.11
CA ALA A 180 13.19 -1.81 -0.19
C ALA A 180 12.67 -0.35 -0.08
N ARG A 181 11.89 -0.04 0.96
CA ARG A 181 11.35 1.31 1.20
C ARG A 181 12.40 2.31 1.66
N GLU A 182 13.37 1.89 2.47
CA GLU A 182 14.48 2.74 2.94
C GLU A 182 15.41 3.23 1.83
N ARG A 183 15.35 2.64 0.62
CA ARG A 183 16.03 3.20 -0.56
C ARG A 183 15.43 4.52 -1.05
N ASN A 184 14.24 4.89 -0.59
CA ASN A 184 13.62 6.18 -0.86
C ASN A 184 13.29 6.90 0.47
N PRO A 185 14.31 7.44 1.17
CA PRO A 185 14.13 8.07 2.47
C PRO A 185 13.31 9.38 2.42
N GLU A 186 13.12 9.96 1.23
CA GLU A 186 12.30 11.15 1.03
C GLU A 186 10.79 10.86 1.14
N ASN A 187 10.40 9.57 1.15
CA ASN A 187 9.04 9.14 1.40
C ASN A 187 8.96 8.34 2.70
N PRO A 188 8.89 8.97 3.87
CA PRO A 188 9.01 8.32 5.16
C PRO A 188 7.76 7.55 5.62
N GLU A 189 6.57 7.88 5.10
CA GLU A 189 5.32 7.21 5.47
C GLU A 189 5.34 5.69 5.20
N PRO A 190 5.70 5.18 3.99
CA PRO A 190 5.83 3.75 3.76
C PRO A 190 6.90 3.09 4.64
N ILE A 191 7.95 3.83 5.03
CA ILE A 191 8.99 3.32 5.93
C ILE A 191 8.42 3.10 7.34
N ALA A 192 7.65 4.06 7.86
CA ALA A 192 6.98 3.92 9.15
C ALA A 192 6.00 2.73 9.15
N LEU A 193 5.21 2.58 8.08
CA LEU A 193 4.33 1.42 7.91
C LEU A 193 5.10 0.09 7.90
N ALA A 194 6.26 0.03 7.23
CA ALA A 194 7.08 -1.19 7.22
C ALA A 194 7.67 -1.50 8.59
N ARG A 195 8.13 -0.50 9.34
CA ARG A 195 8.61 -0.67 10.73
C ARG A 195 7.53 -1.20 11.64
N PHE A 196 6.31 -0.69 11.51
CA PHE A 196 5.14 -1.22 12.22
C PHE A 196 4.89 -2.69 11.89
N ALA A 197 4.91 -3.07 10.61
CA ALA A 197 4.69 -4.44 10.19
C ALA A 197 5.77 -5.41 10.73
N VAL A 198 7.04 -4.99 10.71
CA VAL A 198 8.15 -5.74 11.35
C VAL A 198 7.90 -5.89 12.85
N GLY A 199 7.52 -4.80 13.55
CA GLY A 199 7.19 -4.82 14.98
C GLY A 199 6.10 -5.84 15.29
N LYS A 200 5.01 -5.85 14.51
CA LYS A 200 3.91 -6.82 14.65
C LYS A 200 4.39 -8.28 14.57
N ALA A 201 5.26 -8.58 13.60
CA ALA A 201 5.81 -9.92 13.45
C ALA A 201 6.74 -10.30 14.59
N LEU A 202 7.58 -9.37 15.05
CA LEU A 202 8.47 -9.58 16.19
C LEU A 202 7.68 -9.84 17.49
N ARG A 203 6.56 -9.12 17.71
CA ARG A 203 5.66 -9.40 18.84
C ARG A 203 5.11 -10.81 18.80
N ALA A 204 4.62 -11.25 17.64
CA ALA A 204 4.10 -12.60 17.49
C ALA A 204 5.16 -13.68 17.75
N LEU A 205 6.45 -13.34 17.60
CA LEU A 205 7.59 -14.19 17.90
C LEU A 205 8.13 -14.04 19.34
N GLY A 206 7.56 -13.14 20.14
CA GLY A 206 8.02 -12.88 21.51
C GLY A 206 9.40 -12.20 21.57
N ARG A 207 9.70 -11.31 20.61
CA ARG A 207 10.99 -10.61 20.47
C ARG A 207 10.82 -9.08 20.68
N PRO A 208 10.31 -8.62 21.85
CA PRO A 208 9.96 -7.21 22.07
C PRO A 208 11.15 -6.27 22.00
N GLU A 209 12.33 -6.69 22.45
CA GLU A 209 13.53 -5.84 22.48
C GLU A 209 13.99 -5.43 21.06
N GLU A 210 13.64 -6.23 20.05
CA GLU A 210 13.94 -5.91 18.65
C GLU A 210 12.84 -5.06 18.02
N ALA A 211 11.59 -5.23 18.43
CA ALA A 211 10.43 -4.49 17.93
C ALA A 211 10.43 -3.02 18.41
N ILE A 212 10.72 -2.79 19.70
CA ILE A 212 10.62 -1.47 20.35
C ILE A 212 11.32 -0.36 19.55
N PRO A 213 12.61 -0.45 19.17
CA PRO A 213 13.28 0.64 18.49
C PRO A 213 12.69 0.97 17.11
N LEU A 214 12.08 0.00 16.42
CA LEU A 214 11.41 0.21 15.14
C LEU A 214 10.07 0.93 15.32
N LEU A 215 9.32 0.54 16.32
CA LEU A 215 8.03 1.14 16.65
C LEU A 215 8.19 2.55 17.22
N GLU A 216 9.21 2.80 18.07
CA GLU A 216 9.55 4.16 18.54
C GLU A 216 9.82 5.10 17.35
N GLN A 217 10.56 4.65 16.32
CA GLN A 217 10.80 5.45 15.12
C GLN A 217 9.52 5.69 14.31
N ALA A 218 8.64 4.69 14.21
CA ALA A 218 7.37 4.82 13.50
C ALA A 218 6.44 5.82 14.21
N VAL A 219 6.29 5.71 15.54
CA VAL A 219 5.52 6.64 16.39
C VAL A 219 6.10 8.06 16.33
N ALA A 220 7.43 8.20 16.40
CA ALA A 220 8.07 9.51 16.31
C ALA A 220 7.78 10.20 14.98
N TRP A 221 7.80 9.44 13.88
CA TRP A 221 7.49 9.99 12.57
C TRP A 221 6.02 10.44 12.46
N THR A 222 5.04 9.59 12.81
CA THR A 222 3.61 9.94 12.72
C THR A 222 3.27 11.15 13.58
N SER A 223 3.87 11.24 14.77
CA SER A 223 3.71 12.40 15.66
C SER A 223 4.30 13.68 15.08
N ALA A 224 5.50 13.61 14.50
CA ALA A 224 6.16 14.76 13.86
C ALA A 224 5.43 15.24 12.59
N ALA A 225 4.79 14.31 11.87
CA ALA A 225 3.95 14.62 10.70
C ALA A 225 2.58 15.22 11.09
N GLY A 226 2.26 15.31 12.40
CA GLY A 226 0.95 15.77 12.87
C GLY A 226 -0.18 14.78 12.61
N GLN A 227 0.15 13.52 12.38
CA GLN A 227 -0.77 12.42 12.10
C GLN A 227 -0.54 11.26 13.08
N PRO A 228 -0.73 11.47 14.40
CA PRO A 228 -0.54 10.40 15.36
C PRO A 228 -1.50 9.25 15.09
N ASP A 229 -0.98 8.02 15.15
CA ASP A 229 -1.71 6.81 14.82
C ASP A 229 -1.88 5.92 16.04
N GLY A 230 -3.13 5.63 16.40
CA GLY A 230 -3.48 4.82 17.57
C GLY A 230 -2.98 3.38 17.48
N TRP A 231 -2.89 2.81 16.27
CA TRP A 231 -2.38 1.46 16.05
C TRP A 231 -0.89 1.34 16.38
N TYR A 232 -0.09 2.36 16.05
CA TYR A 232 1.34 2.38 16.34
C TYR A 232 1.60 2.53 17.83
N HIS A 233 0.83 3.41 18.52
CA HIS A 233 0.89 3.56 19.96
C HIS A 233 0.45 2.30 20.71
N GLU A 234 -0.62 1.63 20.25
CA GLU A 234 -1.07 0.37 20.83
C GLU A 234 0.01 -0.72 20.72
N GLU A 235 0.59 -0.89 19.53
CA GLU A 235 1.61 -1.91 19.31
C GLU A 235 2.83 -1.66 20.18
N LEU A 236 3.27 -0.40 20.29
CA LEU A 236 4.40 -0.03 21.14
C LEU A 236 4.09 -0.22 22.63
N ALA A 237 2.84 0.02 23.07
CA ALA A 237 2.41 -0.27 24.44
C ALA A 237 2.49 -1.76 24.78
N GLU A 238 2.06 -2.61 23.87
CA GLU A 238 2.12 -4.07 24.02
C GLU A 238 3.58 -4.57 24.09
N GLU A 239 4.46 -4.02 23.26
CA GLU A 239 5.87 -4.38 23.26
C GLU A 239 6.57 -3.94 24.57
N TYR A 240 6.31 -2.73 25.04
CA TYR A 240 6.83 -2.30 26.33
C TYR A 240 6.32 -3.17 27.49
N ALA A 241 5.04 -3.57 27.44
CA ALA A 241 4.50 -4.47 28.46
C ALA A 241 5.18 -5.85 28.42
N ALA A 242 5.41 -6.40 27.23
CA ALA A 242 6.12 -7.68 27.04
C ALA A 242 7.58 -7.61 27.53
N ALA A 243 8.24 -6.44 27.39
CA ALA A 243 9.59 -6.18 27.87
C ALA A 243 9.63 -5.82 29.38
N GLY A 244 8.51 -5.80 30.10
CA GLY A 244 8.44 -5.43 31.51
C GLY A 244 8.58 -3.92 31.79
N ARG A 245 8.47 -3.07 30.77
CA ARG A 245 8.56 -1.60 30.85
C ARG A 245 7.18 -0.99 31.12
N ALA A 246 6.64 -1.22 32.33
CA ALA A 246 5.26 -0.90 32.67
C ALA A 246 4.90 0.59 32.53
N GLU A 247 5.79 1.51 32.91
CA GLU A 247 5.57 2.95 32.80
C GLU A 247 5.46 3.41 31.34
N ASP A 248 6.35 2.91 30.49
CA ASP A 248 6.36 3.20 29.06
C ASP A 248 5.12 2.62 28.36
N ALA A 249 4.75 1.38 28.72
CA ALA A 249 3.54 0.72 28.22
C ALA A 249 2.28 1.55 28.56
N ARG A 250 2.18 2.01 29.82
CA ARG A 250 1.08 2.86 30.28
C ARG A 250 1.03 4.18 29.49
N ALA A 251 2.17 4.83 29.31
CA ALA A 251 2.24 6.09 28.57
C ALA A 251 1.72 5.94 27.14
N GLN A 252 2.14 4.90 26.44
CA GLN A 252 1.69 4.63 25.07
C GLN A 252 0.21 4.22 25.00
N ALA A 253 -0.28 3.41 25.95
CA ALA A 253 -1.68 3.02 26.01
C ALA A 253 -2.63 4.22 26.22
N LEU A 254 -2.22 5.21 27.03
CA LEU A 254 -2.97 6.45 27.24
C LEU A 254 -3.06 7.31 25.96
N LEU A 255 -2.05 7.25 25.09
CA LEU A 255 -2.07 7.93 23.79
C LEU A 255 -2.89 7.15 22.75
N ALA A 256 -2.80 5.83 22.77
CA ALA A 256 -3.50 4.96 21.80
C ALA A 256 -5.03 5.03 21.96
N LEU A 257 -5.55 4.96 23.19
CA LEU A 257 -6.97 4.84 23.46
C LEU A 257 -7.85 5.90 22.79
N PRO A 258 -7.61 7.22 22.95
CA PRO A 258 -8.43 8.24 22.30
C PRO A 258 -8.35 8.19 20.77
N LEU A 259 -7.16 7.92 20.22
CA LEU A 259 -6.95 7.83 18.77
C LEU A 259 -7.72 6.65 18.18
N LEU A 260 -7.66 5.47 18.81
CA LEU A 260 -8.37 4.28 18.32
C LEU A 260 -9.90 4.44 18.41
N VAL A 261 -10.40 5.06 19.48
CA VAL A 261 -11.84 5.35 19.59
C VAL A 261 -12.33 6.28 18.47
N GLU A 262 -11.49 7.20 18.02
CA GLU A 262 -11.82 8.16 16.96
C GLU A 262 -11.67 7.55 15.57
N THR A 263 -10.62 6.74 15.33
CA THR A 263 -10.20 6.35 13.97
C THR A 263 -10.50 4.90 13.60
N ASP A 264 -10.75 4.02 14.59
CA ASP A 264 -11.02 2.59 14.38
C ASP A 264 -12.46 2.23 14.81
N PRO A 265 -13.43 2.22 13.89
CA PRO A 265 -14.83 1.89 14.24
C PRO A 265 -14.99 0.50 14.88
N ALA A 266 -14.10 -0.46 14.56
CA ALA A 266 -14.14 -1.80 15.10
C ALA A 266 -13.55 -1.92 16.51
N PHE A 267 -12.78 -0.91 16.96
CA PHE A 267 -12.13 -0.95 18.28
C PHE A 267 -13.11 -1.08 19.45
N ALA A 268 -14.25 -0.40 19.38
CA ALA A 268 -15.27 -0.46 20.42
C ALA A 268 -15.93 -1.84 20.52
N ASP A 269 -16.03 -2.56 19.42
CA ASP A 269 -16.64 -3.89 19.32
C ASP A 269 -15.66 -5.01 19.70
N ASP A 270 -14.35 -4.78 19.59
CA ASP A 270 -13.32 -5.71 20.08
C ASP A 270 -13.05 -5.48 21.59
N VAL A 271 -13.98 -5.99 22.40
CA VAL A 271 -13.94 -5.84 23.86
C VAL A 271 -12.63 -6.36 24.46
N THR A 272 -12.11 -7.48 23.94
CA THR A 272 -10.89 -8.10 24.45
C THR A 272 -9.68 -7.19 24.22
N ARG A 273 -9.54 -6.62 23.04
CA ARG A 273 -8.48 -5.67 22.69
C ARG A 273 -8.60 -4.39 23.51
N ALA A 274 -9.81 -3.82 23.56
CA ALA A 274 -10.07 -2.59 24.29
C ALA A 274 -9.80 -2.73 25.80
N ASP A 275 -10.22 -3.83 26.44
CA ASP A 275 -10.00 -4.06 27.87
C ASP A 275 -8.53 -4.30 28.18
N ARG A 276 -7.79 -4.99 27.31
CA ARG A 276 -6.35 -5.17 27.44
C ARG A 276 -5.62 -3.81 27.42
N LEU A 277 -5.94 -2.96 26.47
CA LEU A 277 -5.32 -1.64 26.35
C LEU A 277 -5.70 -0.72 27.53
N ARG A 278 -6.96 -0.79 28.00
CA ARG A 278 -7.40 -0.07 29.22
C ARG A 278 -6.65 -0.56 30.46
N ALA A 279 -6.40 -1.87 30.56
CA ALA A 279 -5.64 -2.42 31.68
C ALA A 279 -4.20 -1.90 31.70
N LEU A 280 -3.53 -1.82 30.53
CA LEU A 280 -2.20 -1.20 30.41
C LEU A 280 -2.24 0.27 30.83
N ALA A 281 -3.24 1.04 30.39
CA ALA A 281 -3.39 2.45 30.74
C ALA A 281 -3.66 2.68 32.27
N ALA A 282 -4.30 1.70 32.92
CA ALA A 282 -4.62 1.77 34.36
C ALA A 282 -3.55 1.17 35.26
N ALA A 283 -2.51 0.49 34.72
CA ALA A 283 -1.46 -0.13 35.52
C ALA A 283 -0.77 0.93 36.43
N SER A 284 -0.61 0.59 37.68
CA SER A 284 0.20 1.42 38.59
C SER A 284 1.68 1.24 38.28
N PRO A 285 2.47 2.32 38.40
CA PRO A 285 3.92 2.26 38.17
C PRO A 285 4.64 1.33 39.14
#